data_cc177ae148421106015c614f1498f308
#
_entry.id   cc177ae148421106015c614f1498f308
#
_cell.length_a   1.000
_cell.length_b   1.000
_cell.length_c   1.000
_cell.angle_alpha   90.00
_cell.angle_beta   90.00
_cell.angle_gamma   90.00
#
_symmetry.space_group_name_H-M   'P 1'
#
loop_
_entity.id
_entity.type
_entity.pdbx_description
1 polymer ?
#
loop_
_entity_poly.entity_id
_entity_poly.type
_entity_poly.pdbx_seq_one_letter_code
_entity_poly.pdbx_strand_id
1 'polypeptide(L)'
;MASQQIDIITGYVGAPHITSQNMRDVNMAIFGADYYIADILKQFAITIESNASVWVESGLFVGQGCAACIPDGVRRSLAIANGTQGMLRRDLIVARYNRNANNTEVMSIAVVTGTPAASNPVLPAYADPQTYSIVRGDPTVEFPLYEVDLDGLTITGTRRLAPVVKELSLLDNNMSAIQTQLSEMSSLVRYEQMNVSVSFEAGQLGTRGAAISLGATHRAGYVFLGAFILDHQNSSRFSVMLANDDSRGTMNVLAYRATTAAVSNATVRVRMMWVKSDNATYVS
;
A
#
# COMPACT_ATOMS: atom_id res chain seq x y z
N MET A 1 23.74 -24.17 30.37
CA MET A 1 23.64 -24.56 28.95
C MET A 1 24.85 -23.96 28.25
N ALA A 2 25.56 -24.71 27.42
CA ALA A 2 26.64 -24.14 26.61
C ALA A 2 26.02 -23.21 25.54
N SER A 3 26.58 -22.01 25.37
CA SER A 3 26.20 -21.13 24.29
C SER A 3 26.62 -21.70 22.94
N GLN A 4 25.78 -21.63 21.93
CA GLN A 4 26.13 -21.95 20.55
C GLN A 4 26.56 -20.67 19.84
N GLN A 5 27.67 -20.72 19.14
CA GLN A 5 28.16 -19.61 18.35
C GLN A 5 27.34 -19.47 17.07
N ILE A 6 27.04 -18.24 16.69
CA ILE A 6 26.46 -17.89 15.38
C ILE A 6 27.47 -17.06 14.59
N ASP A 7 27.43 -17.16 13.26
CA ASP A 7 28.39 -16.49 12.39
C ASP A 7 28.15 -15.00 12.30
N ILE A 8 29.21 -14.21 12.40
CA ILE A 8 29.20 -12.77 12.17
C ILE A 8 29.43 -12.52 10.68
N ILE A 9 28.43 -12.01 9.96
CA ILE A 9 28.54 -11.77 8.51
C ILE A 9 29.47 -10.59 8.20
N THR A 10 29.43 -9.53 8.99
CA THR A 10 30.19 -8.29 8.74
C THR A 10 31.42 -8.12 9.63
N GLY A 11 31.66 -9.04 10.55
CA GLY A 11 32.81 -9.00 11.46
C GLY A 11 34.10 -9.53 10.81
N TYR A 12 35.26 -9.17 11.37
CA TYR A 12 36.55 -9.69 10.96
C TYR A 12 36.92 -10.92 11.81
N VAL A 13 37.25 -12.02 11.15
CA VAL A 13 37.65 -13.30 11.80
C VAL A 13 39.04 -13.80 11.35
N GLY A 14 39.87 -12.94 10.78
CA GLY A 14 41.25 -13.28 10.37
C GLY A 14 41.36 -14.00 9.04
N ALA A 15 40.26 -14.37 8.39
CA ALA A 15 40.18 -14.98 7.06
C ALA A 15 38.96 -14.51 6.30
N PRO A 16 38.93 -14.62 4.96
CA PRO A 16 37.73 -14.33 4.18
C PRO A 16 36.57 -15.21 4.68
N HIS A 17 35.49 -14.60 5.14
CA HIS A 17 34.35 -15.29 5.75
C HIS A 17 32.98 -14.90 5.20
N ILE A 18 32.93 -13.79 4.43
CA ILE A 18 31.71 -13.36 3.75
C ILE A 18 31.58 -14.15 2.45
N THR A 19 30.55 -14.95 2.34
CA THR A 19 30.24 -15.66 1.11
C THR A 19 29.19 -14.92 0.29
N SER A 20 29.08 -15.25 -1.00
CA SER A 20 27.98 -14.73 -1.84
C SER A 20 26.61 -15.12 -1.28
N GLN A 21 26.50 -16.27 -0.64
CA GLN A 21 25.26 -16.70 0.03
C GLN A 21 24.92 -15.82 1.22
N ASN A 22 25.88 -15.50 2.11
CA ASN A 22 25.62 -14.61 3.24
C ASN A 22 25.11 -13.23 2.77
N MET A 23 25.71 -12.67 1.69
CA MET A 23 25.25 -11.39 1.14
C MET A 23 23.87 -11.51 0.50
N ARG A 24 23.56 -12.61 -0.18
CA ARG A 24 22.20 -12.85 -0.69
C ARG A 24 21.17 -12.91 0.42
N ASP A 25 21.49 -13.62 1.52
CA ASP A 25 20.57 -13.74 2.66
C ASP A 25 20.27 -12.38 3.32
N VAL A 26 21.30 -11.51 3.47
CA VAL A 26 21.14 -10.13 3.94
C VAL A 26 20.26 -9.32 2.99
N ASN A 27 20.53 -9.38 1.68
CA ASN A 27 19.74 -8.66 0.69
C ASN A 27 18.28 -9.16 0.66
N MET A 28 18.06 -10.47 0.76
CA MET A 28 16.69 -11.03 0.82
C MET A 28 15.96 -10.61 2.10
N ALA A 29 16.65 -10.49 3.22
CA ALA A 29 16.04 -10.00 4.47
C ALA A 29 15.57 -8.53 4.36
N ILE A 30 16.26 -7.72 3.53
CA ILE A 30 15.95 -6.28 3.33
C ILE A 30 14.92 -6.09 2.22
N PHE A 31 15.13 -6.74 1.06
CA PHE A 31 14.35 -6.51 -0.18
C PHE A 31 13.33 -7.61 -0.48
N GLY A 32 13.34 -8.72 0.24
CA GLY A 32 12.55 -9.90 -0.10
C GLY A 32 13.21 -10.79 -1.17
N ALA A 33 12.53 -11.88 -1.51
CA ALA A 33 13.03 -12.89 -2.46
C ALA A 33 12.70 -12.60 -3.93
N ASP A 34 12.05 -11.49 -4.22
CA ASP A 34 11.67 -11.06 -5.57
C ASP A 34 12.80 -10.26 -6.24
N TYR A 35 12.53 -9.54 -7.33
CA TYR A 35 13.54 -8.74 -8.02
C TYR A 35 13.07 -7.30 -8.24
N TYR A 36 14.04 -6.36 -8.17
CA TYR A 36 13.78 -4.93 -8.18
C TYR A 36 14.93 -4.14 -8.80
N ILE A 37 14.61 -2.96 -9.33
CA ILE A 37 15.54 -1.90 -9.60
C ILE A 37 15.47 -0.93 -8.41
N ALA A 38 16.61 -0.57 -7.82
CA ALA A 38 16.66 0.44 -6.77
C ALA A 38 16.39 1.84 -7.34
N ASP A 39 15.67 2.68 -6.57
CA ASP A 39 15.37 4.08 -6.95
C ASP A 39 16.59 4.98 -6.74
N ILE A 40 17.72 4.60 -7.34
CA ILE A 40 18.97 5.34 -7.33
C ILE A 40 19.57 5.36 -8.73
N LEU A 41 20.53 6.24 -8.95
CA LEU A 41 21.20 6.43 -10.25
C LEU A 41 20.17 6.75 -11.35
N LYS A 42 20.31 6.18 -12.52
CA LYS A 42 19.35 6.33 -13.63
C LYS A 42 18.43 5.13 -13.82
N GLN A 43 18.35 4.22 -12.82
CA GLN A 43 17.37 3.11 -12.78
C GLN A 43 17.39 2.25 -14.04
N PHE A 44 18.54 2.03 -14.67
CA PHE A 44 18.67 1.33 -15.96
C PHE A 44 17.76 1.91 -17.06
N ALA A 45 17.56 3.22 -17.08
CA ALA A 45 16.78 3.87 -18.14
C ALA A 45 17.28 3.47 -19.51
N ILE A 46 16.34 3.21 -20.44
CA ILE A 46 16.66 2.79 -21.80
C ILE A 46 16.46 3.96 -22.76
N THR A 47 17.41 4.13 -23.67
CA THR A 47 17.32 5.05 -24.81
C THR A 47 17.58 4.27 -26.10
N ILE A 48 16.70 4.38 -27.09
CA ILE A 48 16.93 3.80 -28.41
C ILE A 48 18.08 4.55 -29.08
N GLU A 49 19.14 3.82 -29.41
CA GLU A 49 20.32 4.36 -30.07
C GLU A 49 20.19 4.27 -31.61
N SER A 50 19.67 3.14 -32.08
CA SER A 50 19.44 2.86 -33.48
C SER A 50 18.32 1.82 -33.64
N ASN A 51 18.01 1.44 -34.86
CA ASN A 51 17.08 0.35 -35.15
C ASN A 51 17.56 -1.03 -34.66
N ALA A 52 18.83 -1.16 -34.28
CA ALA A 52 19.46 -2.41 -33.88
C ALA A 52 20.21 -2.31 -32.55
N SER A 53 20.02 -1.23 -31.78
CA SER A 53 20.70 -1.08 -30.50
C SER A 53 19.95 -0.13 -29.56
N VAL A 54 20.13 -0.37 -28.25
CA VAL A 54 19.64 0.48 -27.18
C VAL A 54 20.77 0.75 -26.19
N TRP A 55 20.79 1.94 -25.59
CA TRP A 55 21.59 2.25 -24.42
C TRP A 55 20.83 1.89 -23.14
N VAL A 56 21.55 1.28 -22.20
CA VAL A 56 21.08 1.07 -20.82
C VAL A 56 21.95 1.92 -19.91
N GLU A 57 21.33 2.83 -19.20
CA GLU A 57 21.98 3.77 -18.28
C GLU A 57 22.36 3.10 -16.94
N SER A 58 23.07 3.86 -16.10
CA SER A 58 23.47 3.42 -14.74
C SER A 58 22.27 3.02 -13.88
N GLY A 59 22.48 2.06 -12.99
CA GLY A 59 21.42 1.57 -12.09
C GLY A 59 21.92 0.46 -11.19
N LEU A 60 21.15 0.14 -10.16
CA LEU A 60 21.35 -1.00 -9.25
C LEU A 60 20.15 -1.93 -9.34
N PHE A 61 20.43 -3.20 -9.53
CA PHE A 61 19.47 -4.30 -9.57
C PHE A 61 19.68 -5.22 -8.38
N VAL A 62 18.59 -5.72 -7.79
CA VAL A 62 18.61 -6.80 -6.80
C VAL A 62 17.58 -7.84 -7.22
N GLY A 63 17.98 -9.10 -7.33
CA GLY A 63 17.07 -10.20 -7.64
C GLY A 63 17.45 -11.46 -6.88
N GLN A 64 16.51 -12.02 -6.13
CA GLN A 64 16.71 -13.18 -5.24
C GLN A 64 17.98 -13.02 -4.36
N GLY A 65 18.19 -11.80 -3.84
CA GLY A 65 19.32 -11.40 -3.02
C GLY A 65 20.63 -11.14 -3.78
N CYS A 66 20.72 -11.47 -5.07
CA CYS A 66 21.88 -11.15 -5.89
C CYS A 66 21.81 -9.70 -6.36
N ALA A 67 22.84 -8.89 -6.07
CA ALA A 67 22.91 -7.48 -6.46
C ALA A 67 23.91 -7.26 -7.61
N ALA A 68 23.54 -6.40 -8.57
CA ALA A 68 24.41 -6.01 -9.68
C ALA A 68 24.16 -4.57 -10.11
N CYS A 69 25.17 -3.89 -10.61
CA CYS A 69 25.03 -2.48 -11.03
C CYS A 69 25.75 -2.16 -12.35
N ILE A 70 25.24 -1.13 -13.02
CA ILE A 70 26.01 -0.30 -13.94
C ILE A 70 26.39 0.95 -13.15
N PRO A 71 27.69 1.23 -12.94
CA PRO A 71 28.16 2.37 -12.16
C PRO A 71 27.66 3.71 -12.71
N ASP A 72 27.64 4.73 -11.86
CA ASP A 72 27.31 6.09 -12.28
C ASP A 72 28.25 6.61 -13.39
N GLY A 73 27.68 7.36 -14.31
CA GLY A 73 28.38 7.86 -15.48
C GLY A 73 28.68 6.80 -16.55
N VAL A 74 28.37 5.54 -16.32
CA VAL A 74 28.56 4.44 -17.28
C VAL A 74 27.21 4.04 -17.88
N ARG A 75 27.22 3.70 -19.16
CA ARG A 75 26.09 3.08 -19.87
C ARG A 75 26.56 1.87 -20.68
N ARG A 76 25.65 0.99 -21.02
CA ARG A 76 25.91 -0.20 -21.83
C ARG A 76 25.09 -0.18 -23.10
N SER A 77 25.71 -0.38 -24.25
CA SER A 77 25.00 -0.63 -25.51
C SER A 77 24.61 -2.10 -25.59
N LEU A 78 23.36 -2.35 -25.90
CA LEU A 78 22.84 -3.69 -26.17
C LEU A 78 22.40 -3.77 -27.63
N ALA A 79 22.97 -4.73 -28.36
CA ALA A 79 22.53 -5.05 -29.70
C ALA A 79 21.16 -5.76 -29.67
N ILE A 80 20.23 -5.26 -30.46
CA ILE A 80 18.94 -5.88 -30.74
C ILE A 80 19.04 -6.52 -32.13
N ALA A 81 18.73 -7.78 -32.26
CA ALA A 81 18.74 -8.44 -33.56
C ALA A 81 17.77 -7.72 -34.50
N ASN A 82 18.13 -7.59 -35.76
CA ASN A 82 17.25 -6.99 -36.76
C ASN A 82 15.89 -7.69 -36.79
N GLY A 83 14.84 -6.93 -36.94
CA GLY A 83 13.50 -7.46 -37.13
C GLY A 83 13.31 -8.06 -38.54
N THR A 84 12.11 -8.50 -38.83
CA THR A 84 11.71 -9.05 -40.13
C THR A 84 10.68 -8.12 -40.77
N GLN A 85 10.93 -7.67 -41.97
CA GLN A 85 10.04 -6.74 -42.65
C GLN A 85 8.59 -7.28 -42.75
N GLY A 86 7.63 -6.45 -42.37
CA GLY A 86 6.22 -6.79 -42.32
C GLY A 86 5.80 -7.70 -41.17
N MET A 87 6.68 -7.93 -40.21
CA MET A 87 6.42 -8.71 -38.99
C MET A 87 6.63 -7.88 -37.72
N LEU A 88 5.87 -8.19 -36.71
CA LEU A 88 6.03 -7.67 -35.35
C LEU A 88 6.86 -8.63 -34.51
N ARG A 89 7.63 -8.11 -33.56
CA ARG A 89 8.38 -8.94 -32.60
C ARG A 89 8.48 -8.22 -31.24
N ARG A 90 8.50 -9.01 -30.19
CA ARG A 90 8.81 -8.57 -28.83
C ARG A 90 10.07 -9.25 -28.32
N ASP A 91 11.04 -8.46 -27.93
CA ASP A 91 12.24 -8.93 -27.26
C ASP A 91 12.20 -8.57 -25.77
N LEU A 92 12.93 -9.30 -24.94
CA LEU A 92 13.14 -8.96 -23.54
C LEU A 92 14.59 -8.52 -23.30
N ILE A 93 14.77 -7.44 -22.55
CA ILE A 93 16.03 -7.12 -21.89
C ILE A 93 15.93 -7.64 -20.47
N VAL A 94 16.87 -8.51 -20.10
CA VAL A 94 16.88 -9.20 -18.81
C VAL A 94 18.20 -8.95 -18.06
N ALA A 95 18.13 -8.91 -16.73
CA ALA A 95 19.28 -9.18 -15.90
C ALA A 95 19.44 -10.69 -15.81
N ARG A 96 20.51 -11.24 -16.39
CA ARG A 96 20.75 -12.67 -16.48
C ARG A 96 21.83 -13.08 -15.48
N TYR A 97 21.43 -13.90 -14.52
CA TYR A 97 22.34 -14.62 -13.64
C TYR A 97 22.78 -15.90 -14.32
N ASN A 98 24.08 -16.15 -14.28
CA ASN A 98 24.67 -17.43 -14.70
C ASN A 98 25.68 -17.90 -13.65
N ARG A 99 25.65 -19.19 -13.35
CA ARG A 99 26.66 -19.89 -12.57
C ARG A 99 27.26 -21.01 -13.40
N ASN A 100 28.56 -20.97 -13.63
CA ASN A 100 29.24 -21.97 -14.42
C ASN A 100 29.59 -23.23 -13.58
N ALA A 101 30.16 -24.25 -14.23
CA ALA A 101 30.56 -25.50 -13.59
C ALA A 101 31.61 -25.30 -12.49
N ASN A 102 32.36 -24.21 -12.49
CA ASN A 102 33.36 -23.88 -11.45
C ASN A 102 32.75 -23.03 -10.33
N ASN A 103 31.42 -22.92 -10.23
CA ASN A 103 30.69 -22.08 -9.32
C ASN A 103 31.00 -20.59 -9.40
N THR A 104 31.52 -20.11 -10.55
CA THR A 104 31.69 -18.69 -10.79
C THR A 104 30.32 -18.10 -11.17
N GLU A 105 29.91 -17.09 -10.43
CA GLU A 105 28.65 -16.40 -10.62
C GLU A 105 28.87 -15.11 -11.42
N VAL A 106 28.02 -14.86 -12.41
CA VAL A 106 28.07 -13.67 -13.26
C VAL A 106 26.66 -13.12 -13.43
N MET A 107 26.50 -11.81 -13.27
CA MET A 107 25.30 -11.10 -13.65
C MET A 107 25.59 -10.25 -14.89
N SER A 108 24.74 -10.33 -15.90
CA SER A 108 24.86 -9.56 -17.14
C SER A 108 23.51 -9.01 -17.57
N ILE A 109 23.53 -7.91 -18.34
CA ILE A 109 22.33 -7.48 -19.06
C ILE A 109 22.37 -8.16 -20.44
N ALA A 110 21.28 -8.82 -20.81
CA ALA A 110 21.19 -9.60 -22.02
C ALA A 110 19.86 -9.35 -22.75
N VAL A 111 19.82 -9.66 -24.02
CA VAL A 111 18.60 -9.65 -24.83
C VAL A 111 18.14 -11.09 -25.05
N VAL A 112 16.86 -11.35 -24.80
CA VAL A 112 16.18 -12.57 -25.19
C VAL A 112 15.31 -12.22 -26.40
N THR A 113 15.69 -12.74 -27.56
CA THR A 113 15.03 -12.41 -28.83
C THR A 113 13.73 -13.19 -28.96
N GLY A 114 12.67 -12.49 -29.29
CA GLY A 114 11.36 -13.08 -29.55
C GLY A 114 11.22 -13.69 -30.95
N THR A 115 10.07 -14.27 -31.22
CA THR A 115 9.73 -14.83 -32.51
C THR A 115 8.91 -13.82 -33.33
N PRO A 116 9.30 -13.51 -34.58
CA PRO A 116 8.50 -12.67 -35.46
C PRO A 116 7.11 -13.24 -35.70
N ALA A 117 6.08 -12.39 -35.71
CA ALA A 117 4.69 -12.74 -35.94
C ALA A 117 4.02 -11.67 -36.82
N ALA A 118 3.06 -12.07 -37.66
CA ALA A 118 2.31 -11.13 -38.49
C ALA A 118 1.40 -10.21 -37.63
N SER A 119 0.97 -10.69 -36.46
CA SER A 119 0.16 -9.93 -35.49
C SER A 119 0.36 -10.50 -34.09
N ASN A 120 0.08 -9.68 -33.06
CA ASN A 120 0.10 -10.08 -31.64
C ASN A 120 1.36 -10.88 -31.24
N PRO A 121 2.59 -10.30 -31.37
CA PRO A 121 3.81 -11.00 -30.99
C PRO A 121 3.77 -11.31 -29.48
N VAL A 122 4.24 -12.49 -29.12
CA VAL A 122 4.36 -12.92 -27.71
C VAL A 122 5.76 -12.69 -27.20
N LEU A 123 5.90 -12.56 -25.87
CA LEU A 123 7.20 -12.50 -25.23
C LEU A 123 7.96 -13.81 -25.44
N PRO A 124 9.30 -13.76 -25.61
CA PRO A 124 10.11 -14.97 -25.70
C PRO A 124 10.07 -15.78 -24.41
N ALA A 125 10.31 -17.08 -24.52
CA ALA A 125 10.57 -17.92 -23.35
C ALA A 125 11.94 -17.55 -22.72
N TYR A 126 12.00 -17.50 -21.41
CA TYR A 126 13.19 -17.16 -20.63
C TYR A 126 13.24 -18.00 -19.35
N ALA A 127 14.38 -17.97 -18.64
CA ALA A 127 14.51 -18.64 -17.34
C ALA A 127 13.85 -17.81 -16.23
N ASP A 128 12.52 -17.88 -16.17
CA ASP A 128 11.62 -17.07 -15.33
C ASP A 128 11.95 -17.25 -13.85
N PRO A 129 12.17 -16.18 -13.07
CA PRO A 129 12.46 -16.23 -11.65
C PRO A 129 11.33 -16.84 -10.79
N GLN A 130 10.11 -16.97 -11.33
CA GLN A 130 9.02 -17.70 -10.66
C GLN A 130 9.25 -19.24 -10.71
N THR A 131 9.95 -19.71 -11.73
CA THR A 131 10.23 -21.13 -11.94
C THR A 131 11.66 -21.49 -11.55
N TYR A 132 12.63 -20.63 -11.85
CA TYR A 132 14.05 -20.82 -11.59
C TYR A 132 14.51 -19.99 -10.40
N SER A 133 15.47 -20.49 -9.61
CA SER A 133 15.89 -19.81 -8.38
C SER A 133 17.39 -19.95 -8.13
N ILE A 134 18.04 -18.79 -7.95
CA ILE A 134 19.44 -18.73 -7.49
C ILE A 134 19.59 -19.46 -6.15
N VAL A 135 18.62 -19.31 -5.25
CA VAL A 135 18.63 -19.93 -3.91
C VAL A 135 18.55 -21.44 -3.99
N ARG A 136 17.76 -22.00 -4.91
CA ARG A 136 17.72 -23.45 -5.14
C ARG A 136 18.94 -23.99 -5.89
N GLY A 137 19.76 -23.09 -6.42
CA GLY A 137 20.98 -23.46 -7.13
C GLY A 137 20.81 -23.64 -8.63
N ASP A 138 19.75 -23.12 -9.23
CA ASP A 138 19.58 -23.12 -10.67
C ASP A 138 20.74 -22.35 -11.35
N PRO A 139 21.33 -22.87 -12.44
CA PRO A 139 22.52 -22.28 -13.03
C PRO A 139 22.24 -21.01 -13.82
N THR A 140 21.00 -20.79 -14.24
CA THR A 140 20.58 -19.61 -14.98
C THR A 140 19.23 -19.13 -14.48
N VAL A 141 19.13 -17.82 -14.20
CA VAL A 141 17.88 -17.14 -13.88
C VAL A 141 17.86 -15.82 -14.63
N GLU A 142 16.73 -15.47 -15.24
CA GLU A 142 16.58 -14.27 -16.04
C GLU A 142 15.45 -13.39 -15.48
N PHE A 143 15.80 -12.17 -15.10
CA PHE A 143 14.89 -11.21 -14.50
C PHE A 143 14.50 -10.16 -15.55
N PRO A 144 13.25 -10.14 -16.03
CA PRO A 144 12.82 -9.18 -17.03
C PRO A 144 12.94 -7.73 -16.55
N LEU A 145 13.73 -6.92 -17.25
CA LEU A 145 13.88 -5.49 -16.99
C LEU A 145 12.99 -4.66 -17.90
N TYR A 146 13.04 -4.96 -19.22
CA TYR A 146 12.30 -4.23 -20.25
C TYR A 146 11.80 -5.16 -21.35
N GLU A 147 10.67 -4.80 -21.91
CA GLU A 147 10.15 -5.26 -23.18
C GLU A 147 10.57 -4.29 -24.28
N VAL A 148 10.95 -4.80 -25.44
CA VAL A 148 11.29 -4.02 -26.63
C VAL A 148 10.38 -4.48 -27.77
N ASP A 149 9.60 -3.56 -28.30
CA ASP A 149 8.69 -3.80 -29.43
C ASP A 149 9.38 -3.43 -30.75
N LEU A 150 9.28 -4.30 -31.70
CA LEU A 150 9.78 -4.08 -33.08
C LEU A 150 8.62 -4.19 -34.08
N ASP A 151 8.62 -3.29 -35.07
CA ASP A 151 7.79 -3.36 -36.26
C ASP A 151 8.70 -3.32 -37.49
N GLY A 152 8.65 -4.39 -38.26
CA GLY A 152 9.58 -4.58 -39.35
C GLY A 152 11.03 -4.55 -38.86
N LEU A 153 11.80 -3.60 -39.38
CA LEU A 153 13.22 -3.42 -39.03
C LEU A 153 13.44 -2.36 -37.92
N THR A 154 12.38 -1.80 -37.34
CA THR A 154 12.47 -0.63 -36.47
C THR A 154 12.06 -0.99 -35.04
N ILE A 155 12.81 -0.53 -34.04
CA ILE A 155 12.41 -0.54 -32.63
C ILE A 155 11.37 0.59 -32.47
N THR A 156 10.16 0.24 -32.11
CA THR A 156 9.02 1.17 -31.99
C THR A 156 8.78 1.62 -30.56
N GLY A 157 9.25 0.85 -29.57
CA GLY A 157 9.07 1.21 -28.17
C GLY A 157 9.80 0.32 -27.19
N THR A 158 9.90 0.81 -25.96
CA THR A 158 10.40 0.04 -24.82
C THR A 158 9.48 0.26 -23.63
N ARG A 159 9.23 -0.80 -22.86
CA ARG A 159 8.39 -0.75 -21.64
C ARG A 159 9.10 -1.43 -20.50
N ARG A 160 9.25 -0.71 -19.36
CA ARG A 160 9.82 -1.28 -18.14
C ARG A 160 8.89 -2.35 -17.57
N LEU A 161 9.45 -3.48 -17.20
CA LEU A 161 8.77 -4.60 -16.54
C LEU A 161 9.17 -4.71 -15.06
N ALA A 162 10.46 -4.50 -14.76
CA ALA A 162 10.96 -4.60 -13.39
C ALA A 162 10.41 -3.47 -12.51
N PRO A 163 9.88 -3.78 -11.32
CA PRO A 163 9.45 -2.76 -10.38
C PRO A 163 10.64 -1.97 -9.83
N VAL A 164 10.39 -0.70 -9.48
CA VAL A 164 11.37 0.16 -8.82
C VAL A 164 11.02 0.23 -7.34
N VAL A 165 11.99 -0.10 -6.49
CA VAL A 165 11.84 -0.04 -5.02
C VAL A 165 12.49 1.23 -4.51
N LYS A 166 11.72 1.98 -3.74
CA LYS A 166 12.18 3.20 -3.07
C LYS A 166 13.04 2.86 -1.86
N GLU A 167 13.89 3.82 -1.46
CA GLU A 167 14.67 3.73 -0.23
C GLU A 167 13.78 3.54 1.00
N LEU A 168 14.29 2.85 2.01
CA LEU A 168 13.58 2.63 3.27
C LEU A 168 13.19 3.94 3.98
N SER A 169 14.04 4.97 3.88
CA SER A 169 13.75 6.31 4.42
C SER A 169 12.50 6.94 3.82
N LEU A 170 12.28 6.78 2.51
CA LEU A 170 11.07 7.26 1.83
C LEU A 170 9.83 6.44 2.21
N LEU A 171 9.98 5.14 2.46
CA LEU A 171 8.88 4.30 2.93
C LEU A 171 8.43 4.73 4.34
N ASP A 172 9.37 5.02 5.24
CA ASP A 172 9.10 5.51 6.60
C ASP A 172 8.38 6.86 6.57
N ASN A 173 8.85 7.80 5.73
CA ASN A 173 8.20 9.09 5.54
C ASN A 173 6.78 8.95 4.98
N ASN A 174 6.56 8.08 4.02
CA ASN A 174 5.23 7.80 3.47
C ASN A 174 4.31 7.16 4.50
N MET A 175 4.82 6.24 5.33
CA MET A 175 4.07 5.62 6.43
C MET A 175 3.64 6.69 7.44
N SER A 176 4.54 7.58 7.83
CA SER A 176 4.26 8.70 8.74
C SER A 176 3.20 9.65 8.16
N ALA A 177 3.26 9.96 6.86
CA ALA A 177 2.26 10.77 6.18
C ALA A 177 0.88 10.08 6.15
N ILE A 178 0.84 8.78 5.87
CA ILE A 178 -0.41 7.99 5.91
C ILE A 178 -0.99 7.95 7.32
N GLN A 179 -0.16 7.76 8.36
CA GLN A 179 -0.60 7.79 9.76
C GLN A 179 -1.20 9.14 10.14
N THR A 180 -0.59 10.23 9.68
CA THR A 180 -1.11 11.59 9.88
C THR A 180 -2.48 11.76 9.21
N GLN A 181 -2.61 11.39 7.93
CA GLN A 181 -3.88 11.44 7.21
C GLN A 181 -4.97 10.58 7.87
N LEU A 182 -4.62 9.39 8.34
CA LEU A 182 -5.56 8.50 9.04
C LEU A 182 -6.02 9.13 10.37
N SER A 183 -5.10 9.75 11.10
CA SER A 183 -5.42 10.50 12.32
C SER A 183 -6.35 11.69 12.05
N GLU A 184 -6.09 12.44 10.99
CA GLU A 184 -6.96 13.54 10.54
C GLU A 184 -8.33 13.02 10.15
N MET A 185 -8.42 11.94 9.37
CA MET A 185 -9.69 11.31 9.00
C MET A 185 -10.47 10.84 10.22
N SER A 186 -9.82 10.27 11.22
CA SER A 186 -10.48 9.83 12.46
C SER A 186 -11.03 10.99 13.28
N SER A 187 -10.47 12.18 13.12
CA SER A 187 -10.93 13.40 13.77
C SER A 187 -12.10 14.09 13.03
N LEU A 188 -12.40 13.69 11.79
CA LEU A 188 -13.45 14.31 10.99
C LEU A 188 -14.85 14.11 11.58
N VAL A 189 -15.08 12.99 12.24
CA VAL A 189 -16.37 12.69 12.87
C VAL A 189 -16.16 12.52 14.37
N ARG A 190 -16.84 13.35 15.11
CA ARG A 190 -16.93 13.23 16.57
C ARG A 190 -18.29 12.67 16.95
N TYR A 191 -18.31 11.73 17.86
CA TYR A 191 -19.55 11.23 18.45
C TYR A 191 -19.42 11.12 19.95
N GLU A 192 -20.55 11.34 20.65
CA GLU A 192 -20.67 11.13 22.07
C GLU A 192 -21.89 10.20 22.32
N GLN A 193 -21.69 9.19 23.12
CA GLN A 193 -22.76 8.33 23.55
C GLN A 193 -23.19 8.69 24.95
N MET A 194 -24.49 8.87 25.17
CA MET A 194 -25.05 9.24 26.45
C MET A 194 -26.10 8.22 26.87
N ASN A 195 -26.13 7.93 28.15
CA ASN A 195 -27.21 7.20 28.80
C ASN A 195 -28.11 8.18 29.54
N VAL A 196 -29.34 8.26 29.15
CA VAL A 196 -30.33 9.17 29.74
C VAL A 196 -31.32 8.36 30.53
N SER A 197 -31.52 8.72 31.81
CA SER A 197 -32.54 8.09 32.63
C SER A 197 -33.89 8.76 32.43
N VAL A 198 -34.90 7.94 32.15
CA VAL A 198 -36.29 8.37 32.03
C VAL A 198 -37.11 7.78 33.16
N SER A 199 -37.81 8.65 33.87
CA SER A 199 -38.76 8.27 34.93
C SER A 199 -40.03 9.09 34.82
N PHE A 200 -41.17 8.48 35.07
CA PHE A 200 -42.43 9.19 35.23
C PHE A 200 -43.43 8.39 36.08
N GLU A 201 -44.25 9.11 36.82
CA GLU A 201 -45.32 8.57 37.65
C GLU A 201 -46.41 7.93 36.80
N ALA A 202 -47.31 7.15 37.44
CA ALA A 202 -48.52 6.64 36.80
C ALA A 202 -49.36 7.81 36.26
N GLY A 203 -49.97 7.64 35.09
CA GLY A 203 -50.74 8.71 34.48
C GLY A 203 -51.38 8.37 33.15
N GLN A 204 -51.84 9.37 32.40
CA GLN A 204 -52.56 9.20 31.14
C GLN A 204 -51.63 8.75 30.01
N LEU A 205 -52.14 7.98 29.06
CA LEU A 205 -51.47 7.57 27.84
C LEU A 205 -51.14 8.79 26.95
N GLY A 206 -50.03 8.73 26.23
CA GLY A 206 -49.61 9.77 25.29
C GLY A 206 -49.07 11.04 25.95
N THR A 207 -49.12 11.14 27.28
CA THR A 207 -48.61 12.30 28.00
C THR A 207 -47.06 12.27 28.01
N ARG A 208 -46.45 13.42 27.67
CA ARG A 208 -44.99 13.56 27.79
C ARG A 208 -44.58 13.42 29.25
N GLY A 209 -43.76 12.43 29.54
CA GLY A 209 -43.28 12.18 30.89
C GLY A 209 -42.01 12.93 31.27
N ALA A 210 -41.13 13.14 30.30
CA ALA A 210 -39.88 13.81 30.54
C ALA A 210 -39.38 14.49 29.26
N ALA A 211 -38.62 15.58 29.45
CA ALA A 211 -37.79 16.21 28.44
C ALA A 211 -36.40 16.35 29.05
N ILE A 212 -35.44 15.58 28.53
CA ILE A 212 -34.09 15.51 29.08
C ILE A 212 -33.11 16.06 28.08
N SER A 213 -32.39 17.11 28.46
CA SER A 213 -31.36 17.70 27.60
C SER A 213 -30.15 16.77 27.44
N LEU A 214 -29.71 16.58 26.18
CA LEU A 214 -28.47 15.89 25.83
C LEU A 214 -27.27 16.85 25.82
N GLY A 215 -27.49 18.12 26.18
CA GLY A 215 -26.47 19.15 26.12
C GLY A 215 -26.38 19.86 24.76
N ALA A 216 -25.38 20.73 24.63
CA ALA A 216 -25.24 21.59 23.47
C ALA A 216 -24.95 20.81 22.19
N THR A 217 -25.62 21.19 21.11
CA THR A 217 -25.35 20.71 19.76
C THR A 217 -24.16 21.44 19.10
N HIS A 218 -23.72 22.54 19.70
CA HIS A 218 -22.60 23.33 19.19
C HIS A 218 -21.25 22.81 19.72
N ARG A 219 -20.32 22.62 18.83
CA ARG A 219 -18.92 22.24 19.13
C ARG A 219 -18.00 23.07 18.25
N ALA A 220 -17.02 23.74 18.82
CA ALA A 220 -16.07 24.55 18.05
C ALA A 220 -15.36 23.71 16.97
N GLY A 221 -15.40 24.17 15.73
CA GLY A 221 -14.83 23.46 14.58
C GLY A 221 -15.62 22.26 14.06
N TYR A 222 -16.87 22.07 14.53
CA TYR A 222 -17.73 20.96 14.09
C TYR A 222 -19.15 21.43 13.77
N VAL A 223 -19.74 20.83 12.75
CA VAL A 223 -21.16 20.93 12.41
C VAL A 223 -21.90 19.75 12.99
N PHE A 224 -23.02 19.99 13.65
CA PHE A 224 -23.87 18.94 14.19
C PHE A 224 -24.59 18.20 13.06
N LEU A 225 -24.44 16.88 13.01
CA LEU A 225 -25.12 16.04 12.03
C LEU A 225 -26.46 15.52 12.52
N GLY A 226 -26.59 15.33 13.83
CA GLY A 226 -27.82 14.80 14.42
C GLY A 226 -27.56 13.95 15.63
N ALA A 227 -28.65 13.48 16.22
CA ALA A 227 -28.65 12.52 17.29
C ALA A 227 -29.52 11.29 16.90
N PHE A 228 -29.16 10.15 17.46
CA PHE A 228 -29.80 8.86 17.15
C PHE A 228 -30.10 8.12 18.45
N ILE A 229 -31.32 7.61 18.58
CA ILE A 229 -31.65 6.70 19.66
C ILE A 229 -31.09 5.33 19.26
N LEU A 230 -30.17 4.80 20.08
CA LEU A 230 -29.59 3.48 19.84
C LEU A 230 -30.54 2.38 20.32
N ASP A 231 -31.03 2.52 21.55
CA ASP A 231 -32.04 1.68 22.15
C ASP A 231 -32.63 2.34 23.40
N HIS A 232 -33.65 1.74 23.96
CA HIS A 232 -34.18 2.09 25.29
C HIS A 232 -34.80 0.89 25.98
N GLN A 233 -34.68 0.88 27.30
CA GLN A 233 -35.36 -0.11 28.16
C GLN A 233 -36.87 0.17 28.23
N ASN A 234 -37.65 -0.88 28.56
CA ASN A 234 -39.08 -0.77 28.74
C ASN A 234 -39.86 -0.20 27.55
N SER A 235 -39.49 -0.60 26.34
CA SER A 235 -40.06 -0.09 25.06
C SER A 235 -41.59 -0.30 24.95
N SER A 236 -42.16 -1.26 25.70
CA SER A 236 -43.62 -1.46 25.80
C SER A 236 -44.34 -0.43 26.70
N ARG A 237 -43.60 0.33 27.50
CA ARG A 237 -44.18 1.25 28.49
C ARG A 237 -44.11 2.70 28.07
N PHE A 238 -43.16 3.07 27.22
CA PHE A 238 -43.05 4.43 26.70
C PHE A 238 -42.35 4.41 25.32
N SER A 239 -42.59 5.44 24.56
CA SER A 239 -41.86 5.75 23.33
C SER A 239 -40.94 6.95 23.54
N VAL A 240 -39.89 7.03 22.76
CA VAL A 240 -38.91 8.15 22.79
C VAL A 240 -38.80 8.79 21.43
N MET A 241 -38.58 10.10 21.43
CA MET A 241 -38.20 10.87 20.24
C MET A 241 -37.12 11.87 20.59
N LEU A 242 -36.40 12.31 19.58
CA LEU A 242 -35.44 13.41 19.71
C LEU A 242 -36.08 14.69 19.19
N ALA A 243 -35.83 15.77 19.88
CA ALA A 243 -36.23 17.11 19.47
C ALA A 243 -35.07 18.08 19.62
N ASN A 244 -34.80 18.84 18.57
CA ASN A 244 -33.85 19.95 18.63
C ASN A 244 -34.53 21.16 19.23
N ASP A 245 -33.85 21.82 20.15
CA ASP A 245 -34.25 23.14 20.67
C ASP A 245 -33.30 24.17 20.11
N ASP A 246 -33.63 24.69 18.93
CA ASP A 246 -32.80 25.65 18.23
C ASP A 246 -32.57 26.95 19.01
N SER A 247 -33.55 27.32 19.86
CA SER A 247 -33.45 28.53 20.68
C SER A 247 -32.38 28.42 21.77
N ARG A 248 -32.04 27.19 22.16
CA ARG A 248 -31.05 26.89 23.18
C ARG A 248 -29.81 26.21 22.64
N GLY A 249 -29.79 25.86 21.34
CA GLY A 249 -28.73 25.06 20.74
C GLY A 249 -28.53 23.72 21.42
N THR A 250 -29.61 23.07 21.87
CA THR A 250 -29.58 21.81 22.58
C THR A 250 -30.43 20.75 21.90
N MET A 251 -30.07 19.47 22.09
CA MET A 251 -30.87 18.32 21.70
C MET A 251 -31.52 17.69 22.92
N ASN A 252 -32.78 17.35 22.83
CA ASN A 252 -33.56 16.78 23.91
C ASN A 252 -34.10 15.39 23.57
N VAL A 253 -34.13 14.51 24.57
CA VAL A 253 -34.92 13.28 24.55
C VAL A 253 -36.29 13.56 25.12
N LEU A 254 -37.34 13.31 24.36
CA LEU A 254 -38.73 13.40 24.80
C LEU A 254 -39.25 11.99 24.97
N ALA A 255 -39.74 11.67 26.16
CA ALA A 255 -40.39 10.38 26.46
C ALA A 255 -41.89 10.55 26.60
N TYR A 256 -42.66 9.68 25.93
CA TYR A 256 -44.12 9.68 25.93
C TYR A 256 -44.65 8.35 26.48
N ARG A 257 -45.62 8.42 27.33
CA ARG A 257 -46.22 7.22 27.94
C ARG A 257 -46.95 6.35 26.90
N ALA A 258 -46.64 5.07 26.89
CA ALA A 258 -47.36 4.06 26.13
C ALA A 258 -48.32 3.23 27.05
N THR A 259 -48.12 3.31 28.38
CA THR A 259 -48.98 2.68 29.38
C THR A 259 -49.27 3.65 30.53
N THR A 260 -50.29 3.39 31.34
CA THR A 260 -50.58 4.18 32.54
C THR A 260 -49.68 3.85 33.74
N ALA A 261 -48.86 2.82 33.61
CA ALA A 261 -47.94 2.40 34.69
C ALA A 261 -46.79 3.39 34.87
N ALA A 262 -46.30 3.52 36.08
CA ALA A 262 -45.06 4.28 36.35
C ALA A 262 -43.82 3.62 35.70
N VAL A 263 -42.86 4.45 35.36
CA VAL A 263 -41.54 4.03 34.87
C VAL A 263 -40.47 4.68 35.75
N SER A 264 -39.57 3.87 36.27
CA SER A 264 -38.44 4.32 37.08
C SER A 264 -37.12 3.97 36.43
N ASN A 265 -36.23 4.98 36.26
CA ASN A 265 -34.85 4.82 35.83
C ASN A 265 -34.66 3.95 34.58
N ALA A 266 -35.57 4.06 33.60
CA ALA A 266 -35.39 3.39 32.32
C ALA A 266 -34.27 4.11 31.51
N THR A 267 -33.30 3.35 31.05
CA THR A 267 -32.19 3.90 30.30
C THR A 267 -32.57 4.03 28.82
N VAL A 268 -32.29 5.20 28.25
CA VAL A 268 -32.29 5.48 26.82
C VAL A 268 -30.87 5.75 26.41
N ARG A 269 -30.34 4.99 25.45
CA ARG A 269 -29.00 5.24 24.87
C ARG A 269 -29.11 6.08 23.61
N VAL A 270 -28.37 7.19 23.60
CA VAL A 270 -28.38 8.15 22.49
C VAL A 270 -26.95 8.41 22.01
N ARG A 271 -26.80 8.54 20.72
CA ARG A 271 -25.53 8.98 20.09
C ARG A 271 -25.74 10.32 19.39
N MET A 272 -24.94 11.30 19.74
CA MET A 272 -24.83 12.58 19.04
C MET A 272 -23.59 12.55 18.14
N MET A 273 -23.70 13.13 16.95
CA MET A 273 -22.65 13.11 15.93
C MET A 273 -22.39 14.50 15.37
N TRP A 274 -21.12 14.80 15.16
CA TRP A 274 -20.63 16.03 14.54
C TRP A 274 -19.60 15.70 13.45
N VAL A 275 -19.55 16.53 12.42
CA VAL A 275 -18.50 16.49 11.40
C VAL A 275 -17.66 17.74 11.51
N LYS A 276 -16.32 17.59 11.40
CA LYS A 276 -15.38 18.70 11.37
C LYS A 276 -15.64 19.60 10.17
N SER A 277 -15.64 20.90 10.38
CA SER A 277 -15.83 21.88 9.33
C SER A 277 -14.95 23.09 9.58
N ASP A 278 -14.11 23.42 8.60
CA ASP A 278 -13.20 24.57 8.67
C ASP A 278 -13.97 25.92 8.59
N ASN A 279 -15.23 25.86 8.13
CA ASN A 279 -16.11 27.04 8.00
C ASN A 279 -17.23 27.09 9.05
N ALA A 280 -17.14 26.29 10.12
CA ALA A 280 -18.12 26.32 11.20
C ALA A 280 -17.95 27.59 12.03
N THR A 281 -18.40 28.71 11.51
CA THR A 281 -18.63 29.94 12.27
C THR A 281 -19.97 29.79 12.98
N TYR A 282 -19.93 29.61 14.27
CA TYR A 282 -21.14 29.67 15.08
C TYR A 282 -21.52 31.13 15.26
N VAL A 283 -22.70 31.47 14.77
CA VAL A 283 -23.35 32.71 15.18
C VAL A 283 -23.82 32.48 16.61
N SER A 284 -23.21 33.18 17.53
CA SER A 284 -23.55 33.18 18.97
C SER A 284 -24.93 33.78 19.19
#